data_dc288c7989fb85adcd4afc19eee55497
#
_entry.id   dc288c7989fb85adcd4afc19eee55497
#
_cell.length_a   1.000
_cell.length_b   1.000
_cell.length_c   1.000
_cell.angle_alpha   90.00
_cell.angle_beta   90.00
_cell.angle_gamma   90.00
#
_symmetry.space_group_name_H-M   'P 1'
#
loop_
_entity.id
_entity.type
_entity.pdbx_description
1 polymer ?
#
loop_
_entity_poly.entity_id
_entity_poly.type
_entity_poly.pdbx_seq_one_letter_code
_entity_poly.pdbx_strand_id
1 'polypeptide(L)'
;MLRDITCFKEIYIVCGYTDLRFGIESLAGIINRKFGRSIFVPDVLYLFCGQKADRFKGLVWEGDGFLLLYKRAAMGHFQWPRTPDECKNISLEQFHLLLDGFTIEPSIKKVNPTDII
;
A
#
# COMPACT_ATOMS: atom_id res chain seq x y z
N MET A 1 3.58 11.43 -10.13
CA MET A 1 4.39 11.13 -8.94
C MET A 1 4.60 9.63 -8.78
N LEU A 2 3.55 8.84 -8.73
CA LEU A 2 3.70 7.39 -8.58
C LEU A 2 3.97 6.64 -9.89
N ARG A 3 4.25 7.35 -10.97
CA ARG A 3 4.60 6.73 -12.24
C ARG A 3 5.99 6.13 -12.23
N ASP A 4 6.91 6.77 -11.52
CA ASP A 4 8.24 6.23 -11.30
C ASP A 4 8.35 5.72 -9.88
N ILE A 5 8.04 4.43 -9.72
CA ILE A 5 8.08 3.75 -8.43
C ILE A 5 9.31 2.90 -8.27
N THR A 6 10.23 2.97 -9.21
CA THR A 6 11.48 2.21 -9.14
C THR A 6 12.43 2.72 -8.07
N CYS A 7 12.19 3.92 -7.55
CA CYS A 7 12.98 4.48 -6.45
C CYS A 7 12.77 3.76 -5.12
N PHE A 8 11.69 2.97 -4.98
CA PHE A 8 11.45 2.24 -3.75
C PHE A 8 12.13 0.88 -3.80
N LYS A 9 12.89 0.57 -2.76
CA LYS A 9 13.55 -0.74 -2.63
C LYS A 9 12.54 -1.83 -2.30
N GLU A 10 11.60 -1.51 -1.45
CA GLU A 10 10.53 -2.42 -1.05
C GLU A 10 9.23 -1.66 -0.91
N ILE A 11 8.14 -2.35 -1.17
CA ILE A 11 6.80 -1.82 -1.00
C ILE A 11 6.02 -2.78 -0.14
N TYR A 12 5.43 -2.27 0.93
CA TYR A 12 4.56 -3.03 1.83
C TYR A 12 3.16 -2.47 1.78
N ILE A 13 2.19 -3.35 1.83
CA ILE A 13 0.79 -2.97 1.94
C ILE A 13 0.28 -3.40 3.32
N VAL A 14 -0.29 -2.45 4.04
CA VAL A 14 -0.96 -2.74 5.30
C VAL A 14 -2.37 -3.19 4.96
N CYS A 15 -2.63 -4.49 5.13
CA CYS A 15 -3.92 -5.08 4.77
C CYS A 15 -5.02 -4.62 5.72
N GLY A 16 -6.26 -4.71 5.27
CA GLY A 16 -7.37 -4.14 6.00
C GLY A 16 -7.42 -2.63 5.83
N TYR A 17 -8.13 -1.96 6.71
CA TYR A 17 -8.36 -0.53 6.58
C TYR A 17 -7.76 0.23 7.75
N THR A 18 -7.21 1.39 7.43
CA THR A 18 -6.59 2.29 8.40
C THR A 18 -7.37 3.60 8.41
N ASP A 19 -7.45 4.25 9.55
CA ASP A 19 -8.02 5.59 9.66
C ASP A 19 -7.07 6.57 8.99
N LEU A 20 -7.44 7.07 7.82
CA LEU A 20 -6.59 7.98 7.05
C LEU A 20 -6.54 9.40 7.60
N ARG A 21 -7.23 9.68 8.70
CA ARG A 21 -7.01 10.92 9.45
C ARG A 21 -5.68 10.89 10.19
N PHE A 22 -5.09 9.72 10.36
CA PHE A 22 -3.78 9.58 10.99
C PHE A 22 -2.70 10.26 10.15
N GLY A 23 -1.84 11.02 10.83
CA GLY A 23 -0.67 11.63 10.24
C GLY A 23 0.55 10.72 10.30
N ILE A 24 1.70 11.29 9.97
CA ILE A 24 2.97 10.56 9.83
C ILE A 24 3.30 9.74 11.08
N GLU A 25 3.24 10.34 12.24
CA GLU A 25 3.67 9.69 13.48
C GLU A 25 2.76 8.53 13.85
N SER A 26 1.45 8.71 13.67
CA SER A 26 0.49 7.64 13.95
C SER A 26 0.64 6.47 12.99
N LEU A 27 0.85 6.74 11.71
CA LEU A 27 1.07 5.70 10.71
C LEU A 27 2.39 4.97 10.95
N ALA A 28 3.46 5.71 11.24
CA ALA A 28 4.75 5.11 11.63
C ALA A 28 4.59 4.22 12.86
N GLY A 29 3.78 4.66 13.82
CA GLY A 29 3.49 3.90 15.01
C GLY A 29 2.82 2.56 14.73
N ILE A 30 1.93 2.52 13.75
CA ILE A 30 1.29 1.26 13.33
C ILE A 30 2.35 0.27 12.85
N ILE A 31 3.27 0.71 12.01
CA ILE A 31 4.34 -0.15 11.49
C ILE A 31 5.21 -0.69 12.61
N ASN A 32 5.62 0.19 13.51
CA ASN A 32 6.50 -0.20 14.62
C ASN A 32 5.79 -1.11 15.61
N ARG A 33 4.63 -0.68 16.12
CA ARG A 33 3.96 -1.40 17.20
C ARG A 33 3.25 -2.66 16.72
N LYS A 34 2.60 -2.59 15.57
CA LYS A 34 1.75 -3.68 15.10
C LYS A 34 2.52 -4.74 14.33
N PHE A 35 3.51 -4.32 13.56
CA PHE A 35 4.26 -5.23 12.69
C PHE A 35 5.72 -5.41 13.10
N GLY A 36 6.16 -4.71 14.16
CA GLY A 36 7.50 -4.85 14.68
C GLY A 36 8.60 -4.42 13.72
N ARG A 37 8.31 -3.53 12.78
CA ARG A 37 9.27 -3.08 11.78
C ARG A 37 9.74 -1.67 12.11
N SER A 38 11.02 -1.40 11.84
CA SER A 38 11.55 -0.05 11.92
C SER A 38 11.10 0.75 10.70
N ILE A 39 10.49 1.90 10.95
CA ILE A 39 10.11 2.83 9.88
C ILE A 39 11.34 3.55 9.29
N PHE A 40 12.47 3.55 10.01
CA PHE A 40 13.66 4.32 9.64
C PHE A 40 14.58 3.57 8.67
N VAL A 41 14.03 2.70 7.85
CA VAL A 41 14.75 2.07 6.74
C VAL A 41 14.45 2.88 5.48
N PRO A 42 15.44 3.52 4.85
CA PRO A 42 15.17 4.37 3.69
C PRO A 42 14.60 3.62 2.50
N ASP A 43 13.80 4.32 1.72
CA ASP A 43 13.28 3.85 0.44
C ASP A 43 12.34 2.65 0.53
N VAL A 44 11.74 2.45 1.69
CA VAL A 44 10.67 1.46 1.89
C VAL A 44 9.34 2.20 1.98
N LEU A 45 8.44 1.87 1.08
CA LEU A 45 7.11 2.48 1.02
C LEU A 45 6.09 1.60 1.74
N TYR A 46 5.33 2.21 2.65
CA TYR A 46 4.22 1.55 3.34
C TYR A 46 2.91 2.19 2.89
N LEU A 47 1.97 1.35 2.47
CA LEU A 47 0.68 1.81 1.95
C LEU A 47 -0.45 1.47 2.91
N PHE A 48 -1.32 2.45 3.14
CA PHE A 48 -2.48 2.37 4.04
C PHE A 48 -3.72 2.81 3.30
N CYS A 49 -4.81 2.08 3.42
CA CYS A 49 -6.06 2.39 2.74
C CYS A 49 -7.18 2.71 3.72
N GLY A 50 -8.01 3.66 3.34
CA GLY A 50 -9.20 4.00 4.10
C GLY A 50 -10.34 3.01 3.88
N GLN A 51 -11.35 3.08 4.76
CA GLN A 51 -12.48 2.14 4.74
C GLN A 51 -13.27 2.15 3.43
N LYS A 52 -13.37 3.30 2.78
CA LYS A 52 -14.08 3.41 1.50
C LYS A 52 -13.29 2.84 0.33
N ALA A 53 -12.01 2.55 0.54
CA ALA A 53 -11.10 2.02 -0.47
C ALA A 53 -10.97 2.90 -1.73
N ASP A 54 -11.33 4.16 -1.64
CA ASP A 54 -11.19 5.13 -2.73
C ASP A 54 -9.95 6.01 -2.58
N ARG A 55 -9.19 5.82 -1.51
CA ARG A 55 -8.00 6.60 -1.22
C ARG A 55 -7.02 5.81 -0.38
N PHE A 56 -5.74 6.11 -0.56
CA PHE A 56 -4.69 5.54 0.28
C PHE A 56 -3.63 6.57 0.59
N LYS A 57 -2.89 6.32 1.65
CA LYS A 57 -1.68 7.05 2.01
C LYS A 57 -0.47 6.15 1.87
N GLY A 58 0.65 6.76 1.48
CA GLY A 58 1.93 6.08 1.46
C GLY A 58 2.92 6.81 2.35
N LEU A 59 3.67 6.08 3.15
CA LEU A 59 4.67 6.65 4.04
C LEU A 59 6.03 6.07 3.71
N VAL A 60 7.02 6.93 3.55
CA VAL A 60 8.40 6.52 3.28
C VAL A 60 9.37 7.41 4.05
N TRP A 61 10.38 6.77 4.64
CA TRP A 61 11.52 7.47 5.24
C TRP A 61 12.59 7.67 4.16
N GLU A 62 12.99 8.92 3.95
CA GLU A 62 13.94 9.27 2.89
C GLU A 62 15.38 9.45 3.40
N GLY A 63 15.61 9.18 4.67
CA GLY A 63 16.91 9.38 5.29
C GLY A 63 17.04 10.71 6.01
N ASP A 64 16.39 11.74 5.51
CA ASP A 64 16.40 13.08 6.10
C ASP A 64 15.02 13.53 6.58
N GLY A 65 13.99 12.76 6.30
CA GLY A 65 12.64 13.09 6.69
C GLY A 65 11.64 12.09 6.11
N PHE A 66 10.38 12.26 6.53
CA PHE A 66 9.29 11.44 6.00
C PHE A 66 8.65 12.12 4.81
N LEU A 67 8.30 11.31 3.82
CA LEU A 67 7.43 11.68 2.73
C LEU A 67 6.09 10.98 2.94
N LEU A 68 5.02 11.75 2.96
CA LEU A 68 3.65 11.22 3.05
C LEU A 68 2.95 11.47 1.71
N LEU A 69 2.56 10.39 1.07
CA LEU A 69 1.83 10.42 -0.18
C LEU A 69 0.35 10.22 0.09
N TYR A 70 -0.49 10.85 -0.72
CA TYR A 70 -1.93 10.70 -0.62
C TYR A 70 -2.51 10.58 -2.02
N LYS A 71 -3.24 9.51 -2.27
CA LYS A 71 -3.91 9.32 -3.55
C LYS A 71 -5.38 9.02 -3.34
N ARG A 72 -6.21 9.74 -4.07
CA ARG A 72 -7.66 9.52 -4.12
C ARG A 72 -8.04 9.12 -5.53
N ALA A 73 -8.78 8.01 -5.65
CA ALA A 73 -9.29 7.59 -6.95
C ALA A 73 -10.31 8.60 -7.45
N ALA A 74 -10.20 9.00 -8.71
CA ALA A 74 -11.19 9.86 -9.33
C ALA A 74 -12.53 9.13 -9.46
N MET A 75 -12.48 7.84 -9.74
CA MET A 75 -13.65 6.98 -9.86
C MET A 75 -13.31 5.59 -9.34
N GLY A 76 -14.29 4.93 -8.73
CA GLY A 76 -14.14 3.56 -8.28
C GLY A 76 -13.33 3.42 -7.01
N HIS A 77 -12.80 2.23 -6.82
CA HIS A 77 -12.12 1.83 -5.61
C HIS A 77 -10.85 1.08 -5.93
N PHE A 78 -9.89 1.14 -4.98
CA PHE A 78 -8.74 0.24 -4.99
C PHE A 78 -9.16 -1.11 -4.42
N GLN A 79 -8.70 -2.19 -5.03
CA GLN A 79 -8.99 -3.55 -4.55
C GLN A 79 -8.00 -3.90 -3.44
N TRP A 80 -8.25 -3.41 -2.24
CA TRP A 80 -7.34 -3.53 -1.12
C TRP A 80 -7.47 -4.88 -0.43
N PRO A 81 -6.35 -5.55 -0.10
CA PRO A 81 -6.41 -6.80 0.66
C PRO A 81 -7.10 -6.60 2.01
N ARG A 82 -8.04 -7.46 2.33
CA ARG A 82 -8.89 -7.28 3.52
C ARG A 82 -8.41 -8.02 4.76
N THR A 83 -7.42 -8.89 4.63
CA THR A 83 -6.91 -9.64 5.78
C THR A 83 -6.39 -8.64 6.81
N PRO A 84 -7.00 -8.53 7.99
CA PRO A 84 -6.54 -7.56 8.99
C PRO A 84 -5.22 -7.98 9.59
N ASP A 85 -4.52 -7.00 10.17
CA ASP A 85 -3.30 -7.21 10.95
C ASP A 85 -2.14 -7.83 10.17
N GLU A 86 -2.16 -7.73 8.85
CA GLU A 86 -1.07 -8.15 8.00
C GLU A 86 -0.40 -6.96 7.35
N CYS A 87 0.91 -7.10 7.19
CA CYS A 87 1.72 -6.19 6.39
C CYS A 87 2.45 -7.04 5.36
N LYS A 88 2.08 -6.89 4.09
CA LYS A 88 2.59 -7.75 3.02
C LYS A 88 3.55 -6.99 2.13
N ASN A 89 4.68 -7.63 1.83
CA ASN A 89 5.57 -7.15 0.79
C ASN A 89 4.92 -7.41 -0.57
N ILE A 90 4.88 -6.39 -1.40
CA ILE A 90 4.33 -6.52 -2.75
C ILE A 90 5.37 -6.12 -3.78
N SER A 91 5.25 -6.68 -4.97
CA SER A 91 6.11 -6.35 -6.09
C SER A 91 5.69 -5.04 -6.75
N LEU A 92 6.56 -4.50 -7.60
CA LEU A 92 6.21 -3.35 -8.42
C LEU A 92 5.01 -3.65 -9.33
N GLU A 93 4.95 -4.86 -9.88
CA GLU A 93 3.81 -5.29 -10.69
C GLU A 93 2.51 -5.25 -9.91
N GLN A 94 2.53 -5.78 -8.68
CA GLN A 94 1.36 -5.76 -7.82
C GLN A 94 0.95 -4.34 -7.47
N PHE A 95 1.91 -3.45 -7.25
CA PHE A 95 1.61 -2.05 -6.99
C PHE A 95 0.94 -1.40 -8.22
N HIS A 96 1.45 -1.67 -9.41
CA HIS A 96 0.81 -1.18 -10.63
C HIS A 96 -0.61 -1.71 -10.78
N LEU A 97 -0.83 -3.00 -10.51
CA LEU A 97 -2.17 -3.58 -10.55
C LEU A 97 -3.10 -2.87 -9.56
N LEU A 98 -2.61 -2.61 -8.36
CA LEU A 98 -3.39 -1.91 -7.35
C LEU A 98 -3.77 -0.51 -7.81
N LEU A 99 -2.83 0.23 -8.40
CA LEU A 99 -3.07 1.57 -8.91
C LEU A 99 -4.10 1.56 -10.03
N ASP A 100 -4.13 0.51 -10.83
CA ASP A 100 -5.06 0.36 -11.94
C ASP A 100 -6.42 -0.22 -11.53
N GLY A 101 -6.64 -0.43 -10.24
CA GLY A 101 -7.91 -0.91 -9.71
C GLY A 101 -8.08 -2.41 -9.71
N PHE A 102 -7.02 -3.16 -9.90
CA PHE A 102 -7.06 -4.63 -9.85
C PHE A 102 -6.69 -5.13 -8.46
N THR A 103 -7.16 -6.33 -8.14
CA THR A 103 -6.78 -6.97 -6.89
C THR A 103 -5.42 -7.64 -7.02
N ILE A 104 -4.67 -7.65 -5.93
CA ILE A 104 -3.35 -8.26 -5.84
C ILE A 104 -3.36 -9.56 -5.02
N GLU A 105 -4.53 -10.02 -4.60
CA GLU A 105 -4.66 -11.23 -3.82
C GLU A 105 -4.20 -12.45 -4.63
N PRO A 106 -3.56 -13.43 -3.99
CA PRO A 106 -3.05 -14.60 -4.69
C PRO A 106 -4.10 -15.36 -5.50
N SER A 107 -5.34 -15.34 -5.07
CA SER A 107 -6.43 -16.01 -5.76
C SER A 107 -6.61 -15.53 -7.20
N ILE A 108 -6.27 -14.28 -7.48
CA ILE A 108 -6.38 -13.71 -8.81
C ILE A 108 -5.40 -14.33 -9.77
N LYS A 109 -4.23 -14.68 -9.28
CA LYS A 109 -3.19 -15.29 -10.12
C LYS A 109 -3.58 -16.63 -10.65
N LYS A 110 -4.63 -17.24 -10.08
CA LYS A 110 -5.13 -18.54 -10.49
C LYS A 110 -6.21 -18.44 -11.55
N VAL A 111 -6.65 -17.23 -11.83
CA VAL A 111 -7.63 -17.03 -12.90
C VAL A 111 -6.93 -17.31 -14.21
N ASN A 112 -7.45 -18.30 -14.91
CA ASN A 112 -6.92 -18.70 -16.18
C ASN A 112 -7.26 -17.64 -17.23
N PRO A 113 -6.37 -17.33 -18.17
CA PRO A 113 -6.71 -16.40 -19.25
C PRO A 113 -7.98 -16.77 -19.99
N THR A 114 -8.29 -18.04 -20.08
CA THR A 114 -9.53 -18.52 -20.70
C THR A 114 -10.78 -18.19 -19.89
N ASP A 115 -10.64 -17.97 -18.60
CA ASP A 115 -11.75 -17.60 -17.73
C ASP A 115 -12.09 -16.12 -17.80
N ILE A 116 -11.20 -15.34 -18.35
CA ILE A 116 -11.34 -13.88 -18.45
C ILE A 116 -12.04 -13.49 -19.73
N ILE A 117 -12.01 -14.34 -20.70
CA ILE A 117 -12.52 -14.04 -22.04
C ILE A 117 -13.99 -14.36 -22.16
#